data_d51e6a49bcc441ecbc1f7d85a8306a35
#
_entry.id   d51e6a49bcc441ecbc1f7d85a8306a35
#
_cell.length_a   1.000
_cell.length_b   1.000
_cell.length_c   1.000
_cell.angle_alpha   90.00
_cell.angle_beta   90.00
_cell.angle_gamma   90.00
#
_symmetry.space_group_name_H-M   'P 1'
#
loop_
_entity.id
_entity.type
_entity.pdbx_description
1 polymer ?
#
loop_
_entity_poly.entity_id
_entity_poly.type
_entity_poly.pdbx_seq_one_letter_code
_entity_poly.pdbx_strand_id
1 'polypeptide(L)'
;MSKFIIQVNGPAYGTSASVNALRFSQAALLAGHQIICVFFYQDGVYNSTDLSLPASDENDVISDWKQLAQSHQLPLVNCVSAALRRGIVSKQDASENGLSHWNVGESFIMGGLGELVTGIESADRLISF
;
A
#
# COMPACT_ATOMS: atom_id res chain seq x y z
N MET A 1 17.36 12.40 10.92
CA MET A 1 16.32 11.38 10.67
C MET A 1 15.01 12.11 10.38
N SER A 2 14.36 11.76 9.29
CA SER A 2 13.07 12.31 8.89
C SER A 2 11.98 11.26 8.98
N LYS A 3 10.74 11.70 9.16
CA LYS A 3 9.55 10.86 9.18
C LYS A 3 8.74 11.13 7.92
N PHE A 4 8.47 10.08 7.15
CA PHE A 4 7.74 10.18 5.90
C PHE A 4 6.39 9.51 5.97
N ILE A 5 5.42 10.06 5.24
CA ILE A 5 4.26 9.33 4.74
C ILE A 5 4.49 9.15 3.24
N ILE A 6 4.29 7.94 2.77
CA ILE A 6 4.38 7.62 1.35
C ILE A 6 2.96 7.40 0.83
N GLN A 7 2.57 8.14 -0.19
CA GLN A 7 1.28 7.96 -0.85
C GLN A 7 1.50 7.38 -2.23
N VAL A 8 0.82 6.29 -2.53
CA VAL A 8 0.93 5.57 -3.81
C VAL A 8 -0.41 5.65 -4.53
N ASN A 9 -0.45 6.36 -5.64
CA ASN A 9 -1.67 6.57 -6.44
C ASN A 9 -1.73 5.68 -7.68
N GLY A 10 -0.65 4.99 -8.01
CA GLY A 10 -0.58 4.13 -9.19
C GLY A 10 -0.58 2.65 -8.84
N PRO A 11 -1.06 1.80 -9.76
CA PRO A 11 -1.07 0.35 -9.57
C PRO A 11 0.35 -0.23 -9.59
N ALA A 12 0.47 -1.52 -9.26
CA ALA A 12 1.74 -2.22 -9.27
C ALA A 12 2.36 -2.28 -10.68
N TYR A 13 1.53 -2.36 -11.70
CA TYR A 13 1.93 -2.49 -13.09
C TYR A 13 1.20 -1.48 -13.95
N GLY A 14 1.80 -1.13 -15.08
CA GLY A 14 1.25 -0.18 -16.03
C GLY A 14 1.79 1.25 -15.88
N THR A 15 2.35 1.58 -14.72
CA THR A 15 3.06 2.84 -14.46
C THR A 15 4.29 2.53 -13.60
N SER A 16 5.17 3.50 -13.47
CA SER A 16 6.35 3.38 -12.58
C SER A 16 6.09 3.84 -11.15
N ALA A 17 4.87 4.30 -10.83
CA ALA A 17 4.57 4.93 -9.56
C ALA A 17 4.86 4.02 -8.37
N SER A 18 4.33 2.81 -8.37
CA SER A 18 4.51 1.87 -7.26
C SER A 18 5.95 1.41 -7.10
N VAL A 19 6.64 1.11 -8.20
CA VAL A 19 8.05 0.71 -8.17
C VAL A 19 8.91 1.85 -7.62
N ASN A 20 8.66 3.09 -8.04
CA ASN A 20 9.40 4.24 -7.54
C ASN A 20 9.14 4.49 -6.06
N ALA A 21 7.89 4.35 -5.63
CA ALA A 21 7.53 4.45 -4.22
C ALA A 21 8.23 3.37 -3.37
N LEU A 22 8.25 2.15 -3.87
CA LEU A 22 8.92 1.02 -3.22
C LEU A 22 10.42 1.29 -3.07
N ARG A 23 11.08 1.69 -4.16
CA ARG A 23 12.51 2.00 -4.15
C ARG A 23 12.85 3.15 -3.21
N PHE A 24 12.04 4.21 -3.23
CA PHE A 24 12.21 5.31 -2.30
C PHE A 24 12.08 4.82 -0.85
N SER A 25 11.06 4.02 -0.57
CA SER A 25 10.82 3.50 0.77
C SER A 25 11.98 2.63 1.26
N GLN A 26 12.48 1.74 0.40
CA GLN A 26 13.64 0.91 0.71
C GLN A 26 14.86 1.76 1.02
N ALA A 27 15.14 2.77 0.20
CA ALA A 27 16.29 3.65 0.38
C ALA A 27 16.17 4.50 1.66
N ALA A 28 14.98 5.02 1.94
CA ALA A 28 14.72 5.83 3.13
C ALA A 28 14.94 5.01 4.41
N LEU A 29 14.41 3.79 4.46
CA LEU A 29 14.58 2.90 5.60
C LEU A 29 16.04 2.49 5.79
N LEU A 30 16.74 2.19 4.69
CA LEU A 30 18.16 1.85 4.73
C LEU A 30 19.01 3.01 5.24
N ALA A 31 18.62 4.26 4.93
CA ALA A 31 19.31 5.45 5.39
C ALA A 31 18.97 5.86 6.83
N GLY A 32 18.12 5.09 7.51
CA GLY A 32 17.78 5.34 8.90
C GLY A 32 16.60 6.27 9.12
N HIS A 33 15.86 6.60 8.07
CA HIS A 33 14.63 7.38 8.19
C HIS A 33 13.45 6.48 8.60
N GLN A 34 12.40 7.11 9.11
CA GLN A 34 11.17 6.42 9.48
C GLN A 34 10.10 6.66 8.43
N ILE A 35 9.35 5.63 8.09
CA ILE A 35 8.11 5.74 7.32
C ILE A 35 6.97 5.39 8.25
N ILE A 36 6.06 6.35 8.45
CA ILE A 36 4.91 6.17 9.35
C ILE A 36 3.93 5.16 8.76
N CYS A 37 3.61 5.30 7.48
CA CYS A 37 2.86 4.31 6.72
C CYS A 37 3.02 4.55 5.22
N VAL A 38 2.65 3.55 4.43
CA VAL A 38 2.45 3.69 2.99
C VAL A 38 0.94 3.66 2.77
N PHE A 39 0.41 4.73 2.22
CA PHE A 39 -1.02 4.89 1.97
C PHE A 39 -1.31 4.72 0.47
N PHE A 40 -2.04 3.67 0.13
CA PHE A 40 -2.42 3.36 -1.23
C PHE A 40 -3.78 4.00 -1.53
N TYR A 41 -3.80 4.91 -2.50
CA TYR A 41 -4.97 5.69 -2.86
C TYR A 41 -5.24 5.58 -4.36
N GLN A 42 -6.45 5.90 -4.79
CA GLN A 42 -6.84 5.78 -6.20
C GLN A 42 -6.49 4.38 -6.72
N ASP A 43 -5.89 4.26 -7.90
CA ASP A 43 -5.48 2.97 -8.45
C ASP A 43 -4.35 2.30 -7.67
N GLY A 44 -3.72 3.01 -6.75
CA GLY A 44 -2.74 2.44 -5.84
C GLY A 44 -3.26 1.27 -5.02
N VAL A 45 -4.57 1.23 -4.77
CA VAL A 45 -5.19 0.12 -4.02
C VAL A 45 -5.05 -1.24 -4.71
N TYR A 46 -4.80 -1.27 -6.03
CA TYR A 46 -4.52 -2.52 -6.74
C TYR A 46 -3.23 -3.19 -6.28
N ASN A 47 -2.34 -2.48 -5.58
CA ASN A 47 -1.15 -3.09 -4.98
C ASN A 47 -1.48 -4.10 -3.87
N SER A 48 -2.69 -4.09 -3.35
CA SER A 48 -3.06 -4.92 -2.20
C SER A 48 -3.72 -6.25 -2.59
N THR A 49 -3.96 -6.50 -3.86
CA THR A 49 -4.58 -7.75 -4.28
C THR A 49 -3.62 -8.94 -4.11
N ASP A 50 -4.13 -10.06 -3.62
CA ASP A 50 -3.39 -11.31 -3.57
C ASP A 50 -3.65 -12.21 -4.79
N LEU A 51 -4.35 -11.69 -5.79
CA LEU A 51 -4.67 -12.40 -7.03
C LEU A 51 -3.75 -12.03 -8.20
N SER A 52 -2.77 -11.17 -7.98
CA SER A 52 -1.81 -10.80 -9.02
C SER A 52 -0.80 -11.93 -9.23
N LEU A 53 -0.64 -12.34 -10.49
CA LEU A 53 0.23 -13.45 -10.87
C LEU A 53 1.21 -13.00 -11.97
N PRO A 54 2.27 -12.27 -11.60
CA PRO A 54 3.26 -11.85 -12.58
C PRO A 54 3.99 -13.08 -13.15
N ALA A 55 4.52 -12.92 -14.37
CA ALA A 55 5.35 -13.95 -14.98
C ALA A 55 6.64 -14.14 -14.15
N SER A 56 7.25 -15.32 -14.27
CA SER A 56 8.40 -15.68 -13.43
C SER A 56 9.64 -14.81 -13.66
N ASP A 57 9.71 -14.13 -14.81
CA ASP A 57 10.82 -13.22 -15.16
C ASP A 57 10.48 -11.74 -14.92
N GLU A 58 9.30 -11.45 -14.37
CA GLU A 58 8.90 -10.10 -13.99
C GLU A 58 9.18 -9.83 -12.51
N ASN A 59 9.31 -8.55 -12.16
CA ASN A 59 9.34 -8.15 -10.75
C ASN A 59 7.96 -8.35 -10.13
N ASP A 60 7.93 -9.01 -8.98
CA ASP A 60 6.71 -9.15 -8.18
C ASP A 60 6.64 -7.98 -7.18
N VAL A 61 6.12 -6.86 -7.64
CA VAL A 61 6.07 -5.61 -6.88
C VAL A 61 5.24 -5.76 -5.61
N ILE A 62 4.13 -6.47 -5.69
CA ILE A 62 3.25 -6.67 -4.52
C ILE A 62 3.95 -7.50 -3.45
N SER A 63 4.64 -8.56 -3.86
CA SER A 63 5.45 -9.38 -2.95
C SER A 63 6.57 -8.56 -2.29
N ASP A 64 7.19 -7.66 -3.05
CA ASP A 64 8.25 -6.80 -2.52
C ASP A 64 7.70 -5.81 -1.48
N TRP A 65 6.49 -5.26 -1.67
CA TRP A 65 5.83 -4.44 -0.66
C TRP A 65 5.57 -5.24 0.62
N LYS A 66 5.06 -6.46 0.49
CA LYS A 66 4.79 -7.34 1.64
C LYS A 66 6.07 -7.65 2.40
N GLN A 67 7.15 -7.95 1.69
CA GLN A 67 8.43 -8.26 2.30
C GLN A 67 9.00 -7.05 3.06
N LEU A 68 8.92 -5.87 2.46
CA LEU A 68 9.36 -4.64 3.11
C LEU A 68 8.56 -4.36 4.38
N ALA A 69 7.24 -4.54 4.31
CA ALA A 69 6.35 -4.34 5.44
C ALA A 69 6.67 -5.29 6.59
N GLN A 70 6.93 -6.56 6.30
CA GLN A 70 7.27 -7.56 7.31
C GLN A 70 8.63 -7.28 7.96
N SER A 71 9.62 -6.88 7.16
CA SER A 71 10.97 -6.63 7.65
C SER A 71 11.06 -5.40 8.55
N HIS A 72 10.20 -4.42 8.37
CA HIS A 72 10.26 -3.14 9.07
C HIS A 72 9.02 -2.83 9.89
N GLN A 73 8.08 -3.76 10.01
CA GLN A 73 6.75 -3.53 10.61
C GLN A 73 6.10 -2.27 10.05
N LEU A 74 6.18 -2.11 8.74
CA LEU A 74 5.69 -0.95 8.02
C LEU A 74 4.19 -1.10 7.73
N PRO A 75 3.32 -0.21 8.22
CA PRO A 75 1.90 -0.28 7.87
C PRO A 75 1.66 0.02 6.40
N LEU A 76 0.98 -0.89 5.71
CA LEU A 76 0.50 -0.71 4.34
C LEU A 76 -1.01 -0.50 4.43
N VAL A 77 -1.47 0.72 4.15
CA VAL A 77 -2.86 1.12 4.36
C VAL A 77 -3.53 1.40 3.03
N ASN A 78 -4.65 0.72 2.77
CA ASN A 78 -5.50 1.01 1.63
C ASN A 78 -6.56 2.03 1.99
N CYS A 79 -6.82 2.98 1.11
CA CYS A 79 -8.03 3.77 1.18
C CYS A 79 -9.25 2.87 0.94
N VAL A 80 -10.07 2.67 1.96
CA VAL A 80 -11.20 1.74 1.90
C VAL A 80 -12.19 2.09 0.78
N SER A 81 -12.53 3.37 0.64
CA SER A 81 -13.48 3.80 -0.41
C SER A 81 -12.92 3.57 -1.81
N ALA A 82 -11.65 3.90 -2.03
CA ALA A 82 -11.00 3.67 -3.32
C ALA A 82 -10.91 2.18 -3.64
N ALA A 83 -10.62 1.35 -2.63
CA ALA A 83 -10.52 -0.09 -2.77
C ALA A 83 -11.88 -0.72 -3.11
N LEU A 84 -12.91 -0.44 -2.33
CA LEU A 84 -14.23 -1.04 -2.53
C LEU A 84 -14.83 -0.66 -3.88
N ARG A 85 -14.63 0.58 -4.30
CA ARG A 85 -15.09 1.07 -5.60
C ARG A 85 -14.47 0.31 -6.77
N ARG A 86 -13.31 -0.29 -6.57
CA ARG A 86 -12.54 -1.01 -7.59
C ARG A 86 -12.59 -2.53 -7.45
N GLY A 87 -13.45 -3.03 -6.55
CA GLY A 87 -13.53 -4.46 -6.31
C GLY A 87 -12.35 -5.03 -5.53
N ILE A 88 -11.64 -4.19 -4.80
CA ILE A 88 -10.58 -4.61 -3.88
C ILE A 88 -11.21 -4.70 -2.49
N VAL A 89 -11.40 -5.92 -2.02
CA VAL A 89 -12.28 -6.23 -0.88
C VAL A 89 -11.52 -7.04 0.14
N SER A 90 -11.58 -6.61 1.40
CA SER A 90 -11.05 -7.38 2.52
C SER A 90 -12.03 -8.49 2.92
N LYS A 91 -11.53 -9.47 3.68
CA LYS A 91 -12.37 -10.54 4.20
C LYS A 91 -13.55 -10.00 5.02
N GLN A 92 -13.31 -8.99 5.86
CA GLN A 92 -14.35 -8.36 6.66
C GLN A 92 -15.39 -7.65 5.78
N ASP A 93 -14.94 -6.87 4.80
CA ASP A 93 -15.84 -6.16 3.88
C ASP A 93 -16.70 -7.14 3.07
N ALA A 94 -16.09 -8.25 2.63
CA ALA A 94 -16.82 -9.30 1.93
C ALA A 94 -17.91 -9.89 2.81
N SER A 95 -17.59 -10.23 4.05
CA SER A 95 -18.54 -10.79 5.02
C SER A 95 -19.71 -9.83 5.27
N GLU A 96 -19.42 -8.55 5.46
CA GLU A 96 -20.44 -7.53 5.74
C GLU A 96 -21.36 -7.26 4.54
N ASN A 97 -20.91 -7.58 3.32
CA ASN A 97 -21.66 -7.33 2.09
C ASN A 97 -22.17 -8.60 1.40
N GLY A 98 -22.13 -9.74 2.09
CA GLY A 98 -22.67 -10.99 1.57
C GLY A 98 -21.86 -11.59 0.42
N LEU A 99 -20.58 -11.24 0.30
CA LEU A 99 -19.69 -11.77 -0.73
C LEU A 99 -18.96 -13.00 -0.20
N SER A 100 -18.74 -13.98 -1.06
CA SER A 100 -18.04 -15.22 -0.70
C SER A 100 -16.55 -15.18 -0.99
N HIS A 101 -16.07 -14.13 -1.64
CA HIS A 101 -14.67 -14.00 -2.08
C HIS A 101 -14.11 -12.64 -1.68
N TRP A 102 -12.83 -12.59 -1.45
CA TRP A 102 -12.08 -11.35 -1.16
C TRP A 102 -10.68 -11.48 -1.75
N ASN A 103 -9.98 -10.36 -1.88
CA ASN A 103 -8.69 -10.31 -2.57
C ASN A 103 -7.63 -9.43 -1.91
N VAL A 104 -7.94 -8.79 -0.80
CA VAL A 104 -6.92 -8.02 -0.07
C VAL A 104 -6.04 -8.97 0.74
N GLY A 105 -4.73 -8.88 0.54
CA GLY A 105 -3.76 -9.68 1.26
C GLY A 105 -3.62 -9.26 2.72
N GLU A 106 -3.14 -10.18 3.56
CA GLU A 106 -3.05 -9.99 5.01
C GLU A 106 -2.10 -8.85 5.43
N SER A 107 -1.13 -8.52 4.60
CA SER A 107 -0.16 -7.46 4.90
C SER A 107 -0.75 -6.05 4.75
N PHE A 108 -1.95 -5.93 4.18
CA PHE A 108 -2.60 -4.65 3.93
C PHE A 108 -3.78 -4.48 4.88
N ILE A 109 -3.94 -3.27 5.40
CA ILE A 109 -5.09 -2.92 6.23
C ILE A 109 -5.95 -1.87 5.51
N MET A 110 -7.24 -1.90 5.76
CA MET A 110 -8.17 -0.94 5.20
C MET A 110 -8.28 0.26 6.14
N GLY A 111 -8.17 1.47 5.59
CA GLY A 111 -8.26 2.68 6.39
C GLY A 111 -8.94 3.81 5.64
N GLY A 112 -9.36 4.83 6.36
CA GLY A 112 -9.97 6.02 5.78
C GLY A 112 -8.96 7.13 5.53
N LEU A 113 -9.40 8.18 4.82
CA LEU A 113 -8.57 9.36 4.58
C LEU A 113 -8.16 10.07 5.88
N GLY A 114 -8.91 9.88 6.96
CA GLY A 114 -8.54 10.40 8.27
C GLY A 114 -7.20 9.86 8.77
N GLU A 115 -6.89 8.60 8.46
CA GLU A 115 -5.59 8.01 8.81
C GLU A 115 -4.44 8.65 8.04
N LEU A 116 -4.68 9.01 6.77
CA LEU A 116 -3.72 9.74 5.97
C LEU A 116 -3.46 11.13 6.57
N VAL A 117 -4.51 11.84 6.93
CA VAL A 117 -4.40 13.19 7.52
C VAL A 117 -3.65 13.12 8.84
N THR A 118 -3.99 12.18 9.72
CA THR A 118 -3.30 11.98 11.00
C THR A 118 -1.82 11.66 10.79
N GLY A 119 -1.53 10.82 9.81
CA GLY A 119 -0.15 10.48 9.47
C GLY A 119 0.64 11.69 8.98
N ILE A 120 0.03 12.53 8.14
CA ILE A 120 0.66 13.77 7.64
C ILE A 120 1.02 14.70 8.80
N GLU A 121 0.14 14.84 9.77
CA GLU A 121 0.39 15.67 10.96
C GLU A 121 1.61 15.19 11.75
N SER A 122 1.85 13.89 11.78
CA SER A 122 2.96 13.28 12.50
C SER A 122 4.26 13.21 11.70
N ALA A 123 4.19 13.45 10.39
CA ALA A 123 5.31 13.30 9.48
C ALA A 123 6.02 14.65 9.23
N ASP A 124 7.28 14.55 8.80
CA ASP A 124 8.01 15.71 8.31
C ASP A 124 7.67 16.00 6.84
N ARG A 125 7.39 14.95 6.07
CA ARG A 125 7.11 15.05 4.63
C ARG A 125 6.09 14.00 4.19
N LEU A 126 5.21 14.42 3.29
CA LEU A 126 4.41 13.53 2.45
C LEU A 126 5.07 13.45 1.08
N ILE A 127 5.38 12.24 0.62
CA ILE A 127 5.90 12.00 -0.72
C ILE A 127 4.87 11.20 -1.49
N SER A 128 4.40 11.75 -2.60
CA SER A 128 3.35 11.14 -3.43
C SER A 128 3.94 10.62 -4.75
N PHE A 129 3.49 9.43 -5.12
CA PHE A 129 3.92 8.77 -6.37
C PHE A 129 2.72 8.40 -7.24
#